data_8fc985126b7758be2f2e0aa59dc794dd
#
_entry.id   8fc985126b7758be2f2e0aa59dc794dd
#
_cell.length_a   1.000
_cell.length_b   1.000
_cell.length_c   1.000
_cell.angle_alpha   90.00
_cell.angle_beta   90.00
_cell.angle_gamma   90.00
#
_symmetry.space_group_name_H-M   'P 1'
#
loop_
_entity.id
_entity.type
_entity.pdbx_description
1 polymer ?
#
loop_
_entity_poly.entity_id
_entity_poly.type
_entity_poly.pdbx_seq_one_letter_code
_entity_poly.pdbx_strand_id
1 'polypeptide(L)'
;MKRRILCLLLALSLLLCACDAANAGDENTAPPDETTKAENETLAVPEPGGEPDTPNSFGLAYVPSYGFNPYSCTCITNRPVLSLVYEGLFVLSGRFEPEPVLCDSFSVSEDGKHYVFTICPEAVFSDGSPVTAADAVASLTAARDSDYYGTRFSRVSSFTAKNEKTLLIDLLTPYENLPLLLDVPIVRADAVGDSRPVGSGPYVFFGESALARNRNWWQDRAAPVEYDRIALTAAKNPTEVRDSFEFGQTSLVCADLNSPTAVGYRCDFELWDSPTTTMQYIGFNCLSGMFVNRDFRAGVTHMIDRSAITTSVFKGFAKAACLPCSPESGLYDDALAAAYQYDPAAFAEAMQHANISPEYVGTLLVCSADPKRVETAHRIAEMLTDAGAKVEVASVDYDTYQYRLRAGQFDCFIGETRLSASFDLSEFFKPYGALNFGGIQSGAMLELCAAALENSGNCYDLYRNVMEQGYFCPLLFKSYAVMANRGSIRSLQPAVDNVFHLSGGRTLSDAGASYEALTAEPTEPAETSPDASAGTQAP
;
A
#
# COMPACT_ATOMS: atom_id res chain seq x y z
N MET A 1 -11.56 32.63 1.43
CA MET A 1 -11.88 32.60 -0.01
C MET A 1 -10.66 32.37 -0.90
N LYS A 2 -9.47 32.93 -0.64
CA LYS A 2 -8.27 32.73 -1.52
C LYS A 2 -7.63 31.34 -1.49
N ARG A 3 -7.78 30.53 -0.43
CA ARG A 3 -7.25 29.15 -0.34
C ARG A 3 -8.08 28.09 -1.10
N ARG A 4 -9.38 28.34 -1.33
CA ARG A 4 -10.26 27.39 -2.06
C ARG A 4 -10.13 27.48 -3.59
N ILE A 5 -9.60 28.59 -4.09
CA ILE A 5 -9.38 28.80 -5.54
C ILE A 5 -8.06 28.16 -5.98
N LEU A 6 -7.08 28.04 -5.09
CA LEU A 6 -5.78 27.41 -5.42
C LEU A 6 -5.89 25.88 -5.56
N CYS A 7 -6.75 25.23 -4.78
CA CYS A 7 -6.99 23.77 -4.93
C CYS A 7 -7.73 23.39 -6.23
N LEU A 8 -8.52 24.32 -6.79
CA LEU A 8 -9.20 24.08 -8.08
C LEU A 8 -8.29 24.23 -9.29
N LEU A 9 -7.20 24.98 -9.17
CA LEU A 9 -6.23 25.17 -10.26
C LEU A 9 -5.16 24.06 -10.31
N LEU A 10 -4.85 23.38 -9.19
CA LEU A 10 -3.95 22.23 -9.18
C LEU A 10 -4.61 20.94 -9.72
N ALA A 11 -5.92 20.82 -9.61
CA ALA A 11 -6.65 19.69 -10.21
C ALA A 11 -6.74 19.75 -11.75
N LEU A 12 -6.46 20.91 -12.34
CA LEU A 12 -6.56 21.13 -13.79
C LEU A 12 -5.25 20.87 -14.54
N SER A 13 -4.13 20.74 -13.84
CA SER A 13 -2.80 20.52 -14.47
C SER A 13 -2.45 19.04 -14.69
N LEU A 14 -3.27 18.08 -14.22
CA LEU A 14 -3.09 16.64 -14.43
C LEU A 14 -3.88 16.06 -15.62
N LEU A 15 -4.51 16.91 -16.45
CA LEU A 15 -5.43 16.51 -17.53
C LEU A 15 -4.92 16.77 -18.95
N LEU A 16 -3.62 17.03 -19.17
CA LEU A 16 -3.09 17.36 -20.51
C LEU A 16 -2.02 16.38 -21.01
N CYS A 17 -2.27 15.07 -20.96
CA CYS A 17 -1.48 14.10 -21.71
C CYS A 17 -2.32 12.91 -22.17
N ALA A 18 -3.31 13.15 -23.02
CA ALA A 18 -3.86 12.10 -23.88
C ALA A 18 -4.65 12.78 -25.01
N CYS A 19 -4.04 12.92 -26.17
CA CYS A 19 -4.68 12.87 -27.50
C CYS A 19 -3.65 13.32 -28.56
N ASP A 20 -3.14 12.35 -29.29
CA ASP A 20 -2.91 12.48 -30.73
C ASP A 20 -2.61 11.09 -31.31
N ALA A 21 -3.61 10.49 -31.95
CA ALA A 21 -3.40 9.49 -32.98
C ALA A 21 -4.70 9.34 -33.77
N ALA A 22 -4.82 10.07 -34.85
CA ALA A 22 -5.73 9.71 -35.94
C ALA A 22 -5.13 10.19 -37.26
N ASN A 23 -5.07 9.26 -38.19
CA ASN A 23 -4.98 9.38 -39.65
C ASN A 23 -3.67 8.99 -40.32
N ALA A 24 -3.74 7.84 -41.01
CA ALA A 24 -3.45 7.70 -42.46
C ALA A 24 -3.71 6.23 -42.85
N GLY A 25 -4.52 5.98 -43.66
CA GLY A 25 -4.84 5.63 -45.03
C GLY A 25 -4.29 4.33 -45.56
N ASP A 26 -5.22 3.54 -46.08
CA ASP A 26 -5.08 2.35 -46.92
C ASP A 26 -3.95 2.42 -47.96
N GLU A 27 -3.25 1.27 -48.14
CA GLU A 27 -3.04 0.70 -49.47
C GLU A 27 -2.67 -0.78 -49.41
N ASN A 28 -3.40 -1.53 -50.23
CA ASN A 28 -3.45 -2.96 -50.44
C ASN A 28 -2.36 -3.38 -51.44
N THR A 29 -1.55 -4.42 -51.10
CA THR A 29 -0.94 -5.29 -52.12
C THR A 29 -0.53 -6.64 -51.52
N ALA A 30 -1.00 -7.72 -52.14
CA ALA A 30 -0.78 -9.13 -51.79
C ALA A 30 0.61 -9.64 -52.24
N PRO A 31 1.12 -10.71 -51.63
CA PRO A 31 2.47 -11.26 -51.87
C PRO A 31 2.50 -12.32 -52.99
N PRO A 32 3.66 -12.64 -53.55
CA PRO A 32 3.84 -13.86 -54.29
C PRO A 32 4.45 -14.99 -53.41
N ASP A 33 3.97 -16.16 -53.68
CA ASP A 33 4.36 -17.47 -53.22
C ASP A 33 5.82 -17.81 -53.58
N GLU A 34 6.61 -18.31 -52.64
CA GLU A 34 7.76 -19.15 -52.93
C GLU A 34 7.99 -20.21 -51.84
N THR A 35 7.70 -21.44 -52.24
CA THR A 35 8.03 -22.69 -51.54
C THR A 35 9.53 -22.93 -51.54
N THR A 36 10.17 -23.01 -50.38
CA THR A 36 11.49 -23.66 -50.24
C THR A 36 11.48 -24.65 -49.07
N LYS A 37 11.98 -25.84 -49.37
CA LYS A 37 12.05 -27.04 -48.52
C LYS A 37 12.88 -26.79 -47.25
N ALA A 38 12.34 -27.20 -46.11
CA ALA A 38 13.06 -27.28 -44.84
C ALA A 38 13.88 -28.59 -44.82
N GLU A 39 15.19 -28.50 -44.67
CA GLU A 39 16.04 -29.57 -44.24
C GLU A 39 15.95 -29.75 -42.72
N ASN A 40 15.76 -31.01 -42.30
CA ASN A 40 15.73 -31.42 -40.89
C ASN A 40 17.14 -31.27 -40.27
N GLU A 41 17.37 -30.23 -39.48
CA GLU A 41 18.42 -30.22 -38.50
C GLU A 41 17.90 -30.76 -37.16
N THR A 42 18.46 -31.88 -36.74
CA THR A 42 18.23 -32.51 -35.44
C THR A 42 18.79 -31.58 -34.36
N LEU A 43 17.91 -30.92 -33.63
CA LEU A 43 18.30 -30.12 -32.45
C LEU A 43 18.82 -31.08 -31.37
N ALA A 44 20.10 -30.97 -31.04
CA ALA A 44 20.71 -31.66 -29.91
C ALA A 44 20.06 -31.18 -28.60
N VAL A 45 19.56 -32.14 -27.81
CA VAL A 45 19.06 -31.91 -26.47
C VAL A 45 20.24 -31.50 -25.58
N PRO A 46 20.23 -30.35 -24.90
CA PRO A 46 21.28 -29.99 -23.95
C PRO A 46 21.24 -30.94 -22.74
N GLU A 47 22.39 -31.46 -22.33
CA GLU A 47 22.53 -32.24 -21.10
C GLU A 47 22.16 -31.37 -19.86
N PRO A 48 21.48 -31.94 -18.83
CA PRO A 48 21.20 -31.24 -17.60
C PRO A 48 22.43 -31.29 -16.68
N GLY A 49 23.17 -30.19 -16.53
CA GLY A 49 24.29 -30.15 -15.61
C GLY A 49 25.20 -28.94 -15.77
N GLY A 50 24.68 -27.74 -15.50
CA GLY A 50 25.45 -26.54 -15.20
C GLY A 50 24.65 -25.73 -14.20
N GLU A 51 25.28 -25.31 -13.09
CA GLU A 51 24.71 -24.24 -12.27
C GLU A 51 24.43 -23.05 -13.20
N PRO A 52 23.24 -22.38 -13.11
CA PRO A 52 22.98 -21.26 -13.96
C PRO A 52 24.03 -20.18 -13.70
N ASP A 53 24.75 -19.77 -14.75
CA ASP A 53 25.66 -18.64 -14.70
C ASP A 53 24.89 -17.44 -14.14
N THR A 54 25.23 -17.00 -12.92
CA THR A 54 24.68 -15.75 -12.38
C THR A 54 25.07 -14.63 -13.32
N PRO A 55 24.13 -13.84 -13.85
CA PRO A 55 24.46 -12.78 -14.78
C PRO A 55 25.46 -11.82 -14.12
N ASN A 56 26.53 -11.48 -14.82
CA ASN A 56 27.60 -10.60 -14.31
C ASN A 56 27.14 -9.15 -14.02
N SER A 57 25.86 -8.84 -14.25
CA SER A 57 25.29 -7.50 -14.05
C SER A 57 23.84 -7.59 -13.62
N PHE A 58 23.44 -6.69 -12.73
CA PHE A 58 22.05 -6.52 -12.29
C PHE A 58 21.56 -5.13 -12.69
N GLY A 59 20.37 -5.06 -13.25
CA GLY A 59 19.78 -3.80 -13.73
C GLY A 59 18.36 -3.60 -13.21
N LEU A 60 18.00 -2.35 -12.93
CA LEU A 60 16.66 -1.90 -12.58
C LEU A 60 16.17 -0.82 -13.54
N ALA A 61 14.90 -0.89 -13.96
CA ALA A 61 14.27 0.19 -14.70
C ALA A 61 13.81 1.29 -13.75
N TYR A 62 13.75 2.53 -14.25
CA TYR A 62 13.11 3.64 -13.58
C TYR A 62 12.47 4.60 -14.57
N VAL A 63 11.46 5.35 -14.12
CA VAL A 63 10.78 6.39 -14.90
C VAL A 63 11.26 7.75 -14.41
N PRO A 64 12.06 8.49 -15.21
CA PRO A 64 12.74 9.71 -14.78
C PRO A 64 11.80 10.83 -14.31
N SER A 65 10.60 10.95 -14.89
CA SER A 65 9.62 11.99 -14.55
C SER A 65 9.12 11.92 -13.11
N TYR A 66 9.24 10.77 -12.44
CA TYR A 66 8.85 10.60 -11.03
C TYR A 66 10.01 10.80 -10.04
N GLY A 67 11.27 10.88 -10.53
CA GLY A 67 12.44 11.07 -9.68
C GLY A 67 12.69 9.96 -8.66
N PHE A 68 13.52 10.26 -7.66
CA PHE A 68 13.90 9.33 -6.59
C PHE A 68 13.74 9.93 -5.19
N ASN A 69 13.09 11.09 -5.05
CA ASN A 69 12.72 11.58 -3.74
C ASN A 69 11.58 10.71 -3.20
N PRO A 70 11.72 10.05 -2.02
CA PRO A 70 10.76 9.06 -1.55
C PRO A 70 9.38 9.65 -1.22
N TYR A 71 9.29 10.95 -0.94
CA TYR A 71 8.02 11.61 -0.56
C TYR A 71 7.20 12.05 -1.76
N SER A 72 7.83 12.29 -2.91
CA SER A 72 7.15 12.70 -4.15
C SER A 72 7.04 11.59 -5.20
N CYS A 73 7.84 10.53 -5.09
CA CYS A 73 7.83 9.42 -6.05
C CYS A 73 6.65 8.47 -5.81
N THR A 74 5.66 8.50 -6.69
CA THR A 74 4.49 7.61 -6.66
C THR A 74 4.60 6.43 -7.62
N CYS A 75 5.69 6.34 -8.39
CA CYS A 75 5.87 5.34 -9.46
C CYS A 75 6.31 3.98 -8.91
N ILE A 76 5.51 2.94 -9.16
CA ILE A 76 5.83 1.57 -8.74
C ILE A 76 7.14 1.05 -9.36
N THR A 77 7.46 1.42 -10.61
CA THR A 77 8.71 1.01 -11.28
C THR A 77 9.95 1.54 -10.56
N ASN A 78 9.86 2.69 -9.86
CA ASN A 78 10.97 3.27 -9.13
C ASN A 78 11.12 2.67 -7.71
N ARG A 79 10.11 1.98 -7.18
CA ARG A 79 10.12 1.40 -5.82
C ARG A 79 11.30 0.48 -5.55
N PRO A 80 11.71 -0.45 -6.46
CA PRO A 80 12.88 -1.27 -6.22
C PRO A 80 14.16 -0.46 -5.98
N VAL A 81 14.31 0.68 -6.65
CA VAL A 81 15.46 1.58 -6.42
C VAL A 81 15.38 2.24 -5.05
N LEU A 82 14.19 2.77 -4.69
CA LEU A 82 13.99 3.45 -3.41
C LEU A 82 14.23 2.51 -2.23
N SER A 83 13.75 1.26 -2.30
CA SER A 83 13.92 0.25 -1.23
C SER A 83 15.37 -0.22 -1.02
N LEU A 84 16.26 0.03 -1.98
CA LEU A 84 17.70 -0.24 -1.85
C LEU A 84 18.47 0.94 -1.27
N VAL A 85 17.95 2.17 -1.39
CA VAL A 85 18.68 3.38 -1.01
C VAL A 85 18.22 3.92 0.35
N TYR A 86 16.95 3.72 0.68
CA TYR A 86 16.33 4.32 1.86
C TYR A 86 15.79 3.28 2.83
N GLU A 87 15.94 3.54 4.12
CA GLU A 87 15.37 2.75 5.22
C GLU A 87 14.42 3.61 6.05
N GLY A 88 13.39 3.00 6.63
CA GLY A 88 12.45 3.63 7.57
C GLY A 88 12.76 3.27 9.02
N LEU A 89 12.00 3.83 9.96
CA LEU A 89 12.02 3.36 11.36
C LEU A 89 11.63 1.89 11.43
N PHE A 90 10.63 1.51 10.64
CA PHE A 90 10.14 0.16 10.44
C PHE A 90 10.07 -0.18 8.95
N VAL A 91 9.96 -1.45 8.65
CA VAL A 91 9.53 -1.99 7.35
C VAL A 91 8.35 -2.90 7.61
N LEU A 92 7.42 -3.01 6.65
CA LEU A 92 6.32 -3.95 6.78
C LEU A 92 6.69 -5.29 6.19
N SER A 93 6.37 -6.38 6.90
CA SER A 93 6.44 -7.73 6.36
C SER A 93 5.34 -7.99 5.33
N GLY A 94 5.40 -9.12 4.62
CA GLY A 94 4.33 -9.58 3.74
C GLY A 94 3.00 -9.83 4.46
N ARG A 95 3.01 -9.91 5.81
CA ARG A 95 1.84 -10.04 6.67
C ARG A 95 1.34 -8.71 7.24
N PHE A 96 1.89 -7.58 6.77
CA PHE A 96 1.60 -6.24 7.29
C PHE A 96 1.99 -6.07 8.77
N GLU A 97 3.02 -6.76 9.24
CA GLU A 97 3.56 -6.62 10.59
C GLU A 97 4.76 -5.65 10.55
N PRO A 98 4.91 -4.74 11.53
CA PRO A 98 6.02 -3.81 11.56
C PRO A 98 7.29 -4.50 12.07
N GLU A 99 8.32 -4.54 11.25
CA GLU A 99 9.65 -5.03 11.63
C GLU A 99 10.60 -3.83 11.83
N PRO A 100 11.31 -3.72 12.99
CA PRO A 100 12.17 -2.59 13.26
C PRO A 100 13.41 -2.59 12.36
N VAL A 101 13.77 -1.40 11.85
CA VAL A 101 15.00 -1.17 11.08
C VAL A 101 15.82 -0.09 11.76
N LEU A 102 15.50 1.20 11.60
CA LEU A 102 16.20 2.30 12.28
C LEU A 102 15.72 2.51 13.73
N CYS A 103 14.63 1.86 14.13
CA CYS A 103 14.14 1.87 15.51
C CYS A 103 14.84 0.81 16.34
N ASP A 104 15.47 1.22 17.45
CA ASP A 104 16.08 0.31 18.44
C ASP A 104 15.05 -0.17 19.47
N SER A 105 14.25 0.74 20.00
CA SER A 105 13.21 0.46 20.97
C SER A 105 12.11 1.52 20.91
N PHE A 106 10.93 1.20 21.43
CA PHE A 106 9.88 2.21 21.65
C PHE A 106 9.05 1.89 22.88
N SER A 107 8.42 2.93 23.41
CA SER A 107 7.42 2.84 24.48
C SER A 107 6.22 3.73 24.15
N VAL A 108 5.10 3.45 24.80
CA VAL A 108 3.86 4.22 24.68
C VAL A 108 3.32 4.55 26.07
N SER A 109 2.75 5.74 26.23
CA SER A 109 2.08 6.15 27.48
C SER A 109 0.82 5.33 27.75
N GLU A 110 0.36 5.31 28.99
CA GLU A 110 -0.85 4.55 29.41
C GLU A 110 -2.11 4.98 28.65
N ASP A 111 -2.20 6.26 28.22
CA ASP A 111 -3.33 6.76 27.43
C ASP A 111 -3.24 6.46 25.92
N GLY A 112 -2.16 5.76 25.47
CA GLY A 112 -1.96 5.35 24.09
C GLY A 112 -1.68 6.50 23.10
N LYS A 113 -1.34 7.71 23.57
CA LYS A 113 -1.20 8.89 22.72
C LYS A 113 0.21 9.41 22.56
N HIS A 114 1.13 9.03 23.44
CA HIS A 114 2.48 9.54 23.44
C HIS A 114 3.47 8.42 23.24
N TYR A 115 4.16 8.44 22.12
CA TYR A 115 5.14 7.44 21.74
C TYR A 115 6.55 8.00 21.87
N VAL A 116 7.46 7.19 22.39
CA VAL A 116 8.90 7.45 22.45
C VAL A 116 9.60 6.40 21.62
N PHE A 117 10.31 6.81 20.57
CA PHE A 117 11.13 5.93 19.75
C PHE A 117 12.60 6.25 19.95
N THR A 118 13.42 5.23 20.11
CA THR A 118 14.89 5.36 20.15
C THR A 118 15.44 4.95 18.78
N ILE A 119 16.24 5.83 18.17
CA ILE A 119 16.96 5.54 16.93
C ILE A 119 18.18 4.66 17.25
N CYS A 120 18.43 3.63 16.43
CA CYS A 120 19.60 2.76 16.57
C CYS A 120 20.88 3.59 16.73
N PRO A 121 21.68 3.37 17.79
CA PRO A 121 22.92 4.12 18.02
C PRO A 121 23.91 4.03 16.87
N GLU A 122 24.01 2.84 16.24
CA GLU A 122 24.96 2.52 15.17
C GLU A 122 24.51 3.00 13.80
N ALA A 123 23.22 3.42 13.66
CA ALA A 123 22.67 3.81 12.37
C ALA A 123 23.38 5.06 11.83
N VAL A 124 23.92 4.93 10.61
CA VAL A 124 24.56 6.01 9.86
C VAL A 124 24.01 6.09 8.44
N PHE A 125 24.02 7.28 7.89
CA PHE A 125 23.76 7.50 6.46
C PHE A 125 24.93 7.03 5.60
N SER A 126 24.71 6.97 4.31
CA SER A 126 25.70 6.51 3.35
C SER A 126 26.96 7.37 3.28
N ASP A 127 26.92 8.61 3.74
CA ASP A 127 28.05 9.51 3.87
C ASP A 127 28.81 9.37 5.20
N GLY A 128 28.34 8.48 6.09
CA GLY A 128 28.93 8.21 7.40
C GLY A 128 28.40 9.12 8.52
N SER A 129 27.54 10.08 8.24
CA SER A 129 26.91 10.90 9.29
C SER A 129 25.87 10.06 10.08
N PRO A 130 25.72 10.29 11.41
CA PRO A 130 24.77 9.54 12.22
C PRO A 130 23.33 9.85 11.81
N VAL A 131 22.46 8.83 11.85
CA VAL A 131 20.99 9.03 11.74
C VAL A 131 20.48 9.55 13.08
N THR A 132 19.75 10.67 13.06
CA THR A 132 19.26 11.35 14.26
C THR A 132 17.74 11.45 14.31
N ALA A 133 17.21 11.75 15.49
CA ALA A 133 15.78 12.04 15.66
C ALA A 133 15.36 13.30 14.89
N ALA A 134 16.26 14.26 14.65
CA ALA A 134 15.97 15.42 13.81
C ALA A 134 15.75 15.04 12.34
N ASP A 135 16.49 14.04 11.82
CA ASP A 135 16.28 13.50 10.48
C ASP A 135 14.92 12.79 10.38
N ALA A 136 14.55 12.04 11.43
CA ALA A 136 13.23 11.40 11.50
C ALA A 136 12.09 12.44 11.51
N VAL A 137 12.22 13.52 12.31
CA VAL A 137 11.23 14.62 12.34
C VAL A 137 11.09 15.28 10.98
N ALA A 138 12.20 15.63 10.33
CA ALA A 138 12.19 16.25 9.01
C ALA A 138 11.53 15.34 7.96
N SER A 139 11.89 14.05 7.96
CA SER A 139 11.39 13.03 7.05
C SER A 139 9.89 12.75 7.23
N LEU A 140 9.44 12.54 8.47
CA LEU A 140 8.03 12.30 8.79
C LEU A 140 7.16 13.54 8.53
N THR A 141 7.71 14.74 8.72
CA THR A 141 7.03 16.00 8.38
C THR A 141 6.85 16.11 6.86
N ALA A 142 7.90 15.86 6.07
CA ALA A 142 7.80 15.85 4.62
C ALA A 142 6.82 14.79 4.11
N ALA A 143 6.81 13.61 4.73
CA ALA A 143 5.86 12.56 4.41
C ALA A 143 4.42 12.97 4.73
N ARG A 144 4.16 13.59 5.89
CA ARG A 144 2.83 14.10 6.26
C ARG A 144 2.31 15.14 5.27
N ASP A 145 3.19 15.96 4.71
CA ASP A 145 2.85 17.01 3.77
C ASP A 145 2.77 16.49 2.31
N SER A 146 3.07 15.21 2.06
CA SER A 146 3.05 14.59 0.74
C SER A 146 1.67 13.98 0.40
N ASP A 147 1.35 13.93 -0.90
CA ASP A 147 0.13 13.27 -1.39
C ASP A 147 0.16 11.75 -1.17
N TYR A 148 1.35 11.15 -1.10
CA TYR A 148 1.49 9.69 -0.98
C TYR A 148 1.32 9.16 0.44
N TYR A 149 1.87 9.87 1.45
CA TYR A 149 1.85 9.43 2.84
C TYR A 149 0.90 10.26 3.72
N GLY A 150 0.49 11.45 3.30
CA GLY A 150 -0.15 12.46 4.16
C GLY A 150 -1.37 11.96 4.92
N THR A 151 -2.22 11.15 4.32
CA THR A 151 -3.42 10.61 4.96
C THR A 151 -3.11 9.68 6.14
N ARG A 152 -1.93 9.03 6.15
CA ARG A 152 -1.49 8.14 7.24
C ARG A 152 -1.34 8.88 8.56
N PHE A 153 -0.92 10.16 8.52
CA PHE A 153 -0.58 10.97 9.70
C PHE A 153 -1.70 11.90 10.15
N SER A 154 -2.93 11.68 9.70
CA SER A 154 -4.09 12.52 10.08
C SER A 154 -4.37 12.54 11.59
N ARG A 155 -3.91 11.54 12.34
CA ARG A 155 -4.05 11.42 13.80
C ARG A 155 -2.83 11.91 14.57
N VAL A 156 -1.73 12.25 13.88
CA VAL A 156 -0.50 12.72 14.53
C VAL A 156 -0.62 14.21 14.80
N SER A 157 -0.42 14.58 16.05
CA SER A 157 -0.37 15.96 16.52
C SER A 157 0.99 16.59 16.28
N SER A 158 2.08 15.89 16.68
CA SER A 158 3.43 16.40 16.56
C SER A 158 4.49 15.31 16.39
N PHE A 159 5.60 15.70 15.77
CA PHE A 159 6.88 14.99 15.76
C PHE A 159 7.92 15.86 16.45
N THR A 160 8.65 15.35 17.44
CA THR A 160 9.62 16.14 18.23
C THR A 160 10.90 15.35 18.46
N ALA A 161 12.05 15.92 18.11
CA ALA A 161 13.35 15.40 18.50
C ALA A 161 13.67 15.86 19.93
N LYS A 162 13.59 14.97 20.92
CA LYS A 162 13.90 15.28 22.32
C LYS A 162 15.40 15.43 22.53
N ASN A 163 16.18 14.58 21.87
CA ASN A 163 17.63 14.62 21.79
C ASN A 163 18.08 13.97 20.48
N GLU A 164 19.37 13.71 20.32
CA GLU A 164 19.94 13.17 19.08
C GLU A 164 19.31 11.83 18.64
N LYS A 165 18.97 10.94 19.58
CA LYS A 165 18.47 9.59 19.29
C LYS A 165 17.03 9.34 19.73
N THR A 166 16.36 10.31 20.38
CA THR A 166 15.01 10.13 20.91
C THR A 166 13.99 10.98 20.16
N LEU A 167 13.07 10.29 19.47
CA LEU A 167 11.93 10.86 18.75
C LEU A 167 10.66 10.69 19.61
N LEU A 168 9.91 11.76 19.81
CA LEU A 168 8.58 11.75 20.39
C LEU A 168 7.53 11.93 19.26
N ILE A 169 6.46 11.13 19.32
CA ILE A 169 5.30 11.28 18.43
C ILE A 169 4.06 11.38 19.30
N ASP A 170 3.38 12.52 19.21
CA ASP A 170 2.12 12.75 19.92
C ASP A 170 0.92 12.56 19.00
N LEU A 171 -0.13 11.92 19.51
CA LEU A 171 -1.35 11.60 18.79
C LEU A 171 -2.55 12.37 19.32
N LEU A 172 -3.50 12.68 18.45
CA LEU A 172 -4.79 13.28 18.80
C LEU A 172 -5.71 12.29 19.51
N THR A 173 -5.61 11.00 19.13
CA THR A 173 -6.41 9.89 19.67
C THR A 173 -5.51 8.67 19.81
N PRO A 174 -5.80 7.74 20.77
CA PRO A 174 -5.02 6.52 20.92
C PRO A 174 -4.91 5.73 19.61
N TYR A 175 -3.75 5.12 19.36
CA TYR A 175 -3.53 4.31 18.18
C TYR A 175 -2.42 3.29 18.42
N GLU A 176 -2.78 2.04 18.75
CA GLU A 176 -1.84 0.96 19.11
C GLU A 176 -0.84 0.65 17.99
N ASN A 177 -1.31 0.63 16.75
CA ASN A 177 -0.53 0.20 15.60
C ASN A 177 0.23 1.36 14.90
N LEU A 178 0.64 2.40 15.64
CA LEU A 178 1.44 3.49 15.06
C LEU A 178 2.70 2.99 14.31
N PRO A 179 3.45 1.98 14.77
CA PRO A 179 4.60 1.44 14.02
C PRO A 179 4.30 1.00 12.59
N LEU A 180 3.05 0.56 12.26
CA LEU A 180 2.61 0.24 10.89
C LEU A 180 2.63 1.44 9.94
N LEU A 181 2.64 2.66 10.45
CA LEU A 181 2.64 3.89 9.65
C LEU A 181 4.06 4.45 9.46
N LEU A 182 5.05 3.87 10.13
CA LEU A 182 6.43 4.38 10.21
C LEU A 182 7.41 3.63 9.28
N ASP A 183 6.89 2.97 8.24
CA ASP A 183 7.64 2.41 7.11
C ASP A 183 8.10 3.50 6.11
N VAL A 184 8.00 4.75 6.52
CA VAL A 184 8.40 5.92 5.72
C VAL A 184 9.92 6.02 5.69
N PRO A 185 10.54 6.20 4.51
CA PRO A 185 11.97 6.44 4.40
C PRO A 185 12.46 7.62 5.24
N ILE A 186 13.55 7.42 5.98
CA ILE A 186 14.25 8.47 6.70
C ILE A 186 15.47 8.89 5.88
N VAL A 187 15.58 10.18 5.63
CA VAL A 187 16.69 10.78 4.90
C VAL A 187 17.33 11.89 5.73
N ARG A 188 18.54 12.28 5.38
CA ARG A 188 19.22 13.38 6.09
C ARG A 188 18.41 14.68 6.01
N ALA A 189 18.22 15.36 7.13
CA ALA A 189 17.27 16.46 7.29
C ALA A 189 17.54 17.63 6.33
N ASP A 190 18.80 17.95 6.05
CA ASP A 190 19.20 19.01 5.13
C ASP A 190 19.02 18.65 3.65
N ALA A 191 18.78 17.35 3.34
CA ALA A 191 18.61 16.81 1.99
C ALA A 191 17.14 16.39 1.67
N VAL A 192 16.17 16.60 2.58
CA VAL A 192 14.76 16.19 2.42
C VAL A 192 14.15 16.66 1.11
N GLY A 193 14.51 17.85 0.66
CA GLY A 193 13.99 18.44 -0.61
C GLY A 193 14.75 18.03 -1.87
N ASP A 194 15.85 17.29 -1.74
CA ASP A 194 16.68 16.91 -2.89
C ASP A 194 15.99 15.88 -3.77
N SER A 195 16.32 15.85 -5.06
CA SER A 195 15.81 14.84 -5.99
C SER A 195 16.33 13.42 -5.69
N ARG A 196 17.49 13.33 -5.02
CA ARG A 196 18.16 12.11 -4.56
C ARG A 196 18.73 12.35 -3.17
N PRO A 197 17.89 12.39 -2.12
CA PRO A 197 18.35 12.65 -0.77
C PRO A 197 19.32 11.57 -0.27
N VAL A 198 20.11 11.90 0.74
CA VAL A 198 21.04 10.95 1.36
C VAL A 198 20.24 9.96 2.22
N GLY A 199 20.40 8.67 1.94
CA GLY A 199 19.75 7.56 2.66
C GLY A 199 20.75 6.71 3.44
N SER A 200 20.23 5.76 4.22
CA SER A 200 21.01 4.81 5.05
C SER A 200 21.06 3.39 4.47
N GLY A 201 20.41 3.14 3.34
CA GLY A 201 20.23 1.79 2.77
C GLY A 201 21.51 1.13 2.25
N PRO A 202 21.42 -0.15 1.83
CA PRO A 202 22.55 -0.96 1.38
C PRO A 202 23.19 -0.48 0.07
N TYR A 203 22.55 0.45 -0.65
CA TYR A 203 23.06 1.02 -1.90
C TYR A 203 22.96 2.55 -1.89
N VAL A 204 23.81 3.17 -2.72
CA VAL A 204 23.86 4.63 -2.92
C VAL A 204 23.85 4.94 -4.40
N PHE A 205 23.34 6.11 -4.77
CA PHE A 205 23.42 6.58 -6.16
C PHE A 205 24.89 6.78 -6.58
N PHE A 206 25.24 6.26 -7.75
CA PHE A 206 26.56 6.39 -8.34
C PHE A 206 26.46 6.97 -9.75
N GLY A 207 26.74 8.25 -9.88
CA GLY A 207 26.47 8.99 -11.10
C GLY A 207 24.97 9.04 -11.42
N GLU A 208 24.64 9.13 -12.71
CA GLU A 208 23.25 9.28 -13.17
C GLU A 208 22.53 7.95 -13.38
N SER A 209 23.26 6.87 -13.68
CA SER A 209 22.72 5.64 -14.23
C SER A 209 23.09 4.37 -13.47
N ALA A 210 23.51 4.49 -12.22
CA ALA A 210 23.83 3.29 -11.41
C ALA A 210 23.60 3.52 -9.91
N LEU A 211 23.46 2.41 -9.20
CA LEU A 211 23.70 2.33 -7.77
C LEU A 211 25.02 1.60 -7.52
N ALA A 212 25.71 1.94 -6.44
CA ALA A 212 26.87 1.23 -5.93
C ALA A 212 26.56 0.73 -4.51
N ARG A 213 27.20 -0.37 -4.11
CA ARG A 213 27.08 -0.87 -2.75
C ARG A 213 27.53 0.20 -1.75
N ASN A 214 26.71 0.44 -0.73
CA ASN A 214 27.04 1.33 0.38
C ASN A 214 28.06 0.65 1.29
N ARG A 215 29.32 1.14 1.29
CA ARG A 215 30.40 0.59 2.13
C ARG A 215 30.26 0.97 3.60
N ASN A 216 29.45 1.98 3.90
CA ASN A 216 29.13 2.43 5.25
C ASN A 216 27.79 1.88 5.74
N TRP A 217 27.22 0.87 5.04
CA TRP A 217 25.94 0.31 5.48
C TRP A 217 26.10 -0.28 6.89
N TRP A 218 25.32 0.25 7.79
CA TRP A 218 25.46 0.06 9.23
C TRP A 218 24.97 -1.28 9.76
N GLN A 219 24.16 -2.02 8.97
CA GLN A 219 23.63 -3.32 9.38
C GLN A 219 24.66 -4.43 9.11
N ASP A 220 24.88 -5.29 10.14
CA ASP A 220 25.73 -6.48 10.03
C ASP A 220 24.98 -7.66 9.43
N ARG A 221 24.57 -7.53 8.15
CA ARG A 221 23.93 -8.59 7.37
C ARG A 221 24.22 -8.44 5.88
N ALA A 222 23.92 -9.50 5.10
CA ALA A 222 24.06 -9.45 3.66
C ALA A 222 23.06 -8.44 3.04
N ALA A 223 23.50 -7.71 2.02
CA ALA A 223 22.61 -6.89 1.23
C ALA A 223 21.59 -7.76 0.45
N PRO A 224 20.39 -7.21 0.13
CA PRO A 224 19.33 -7.99 -0.53
C PRO A 224 19.70 -8.50 -1.93
N VAL A 225 20.67 -7.88 -2.58
CA VAL A 225 21.25 -8.33 -3.86
C VAL A 225 22.76 -8.39 -3.74
N GLU A 226 23.39 -9.38 -4.39
CA GLU A 226 24.83 -9.70 -4.22
C GLU A 226 25.75 -8.95 -5.21
N TYR A 227 25.26 -7.88 -5.86
CA TYR A 227 25.99 -7.13 -6.86
C TYR A 227 26.62 -5.85 -6.27
N ASP A 228 27.87 -5.56 -6.61
CA ASP A 228 28.53 -4.32 -6.20
C ASP A 228 28.00 -3.09 -6.91
N ARG A 229 27.45 -3.28 -8.10
CA ARG A 229 26.80 -2.24 -8.90
C ARG A 229 25.49 -2.74 -9.48
N ILE A 230 24.51 -1.82 -9.55
CA ILE A 230 23.20 -2.03 -10.16
C ILE A 230 23.05 -0.96 -11.23
N ALA A 231 22.85 -1.36 -12.48
CA ALA A 231 22.58 -0.44 -13.57
C ALA A 231 21.15 0.13 -13.45
N LEU A 232 20.97 1.41 -13.74
CA LEU A 232 19.66 2.05 -13.80
C LEU A 232 19.31 2.40 -15.24
N THR A 233 18.28 1.75 -15.78
CA THR A 233 17.79 1.95 -17.15
C THR A 233 16.59 2.88 -17.13
N ALA A 234 16.73 4.05 -17.77
CA ALA A 234 15.63 5.00 -17.90
C ALA A 234 14.58 4.49 -18.90
N ALA A 235 13.30 4.51 -18.51
CA ALA A 235 12.16 4.16 -19.35
C ALA A 235 11.07 5.23 -19.20
N LYS A 236 10.37 5.55 -20.28
CA LYS A 236 9.35 6.63 -20.28
C LYS A 236 7.94 6.11 -19.99
N ASN A 237 7.71 4.83 -20.24
CA ASN A 237 6.38 4.22 -20.19
C ASN A 237 6.49 2.70 -19.92
N PRO A 238 5.38 2.01 -19.59
CA PRO A 238 5.38 0.57 -19.31
C PRO A 238 5.92 -0.30 -20.46
N THR A 239 5.79 0.13 -21.73
CA THR A 239 6.32 -0.62 -22.88
C THR A 239 7.84 -0.59 -22.87
N GLU A 240 8.48 0.57 -22.65
CA GLU A 240 9.93 0.66 -22.55
C GLU A 240 10.48 -0.10 -21.33
N VAL A 241 9.74 -0.13 -20.20
CA VAL A 241 10.08 -0.96 -19.03
C VAL A 241 10.08 -2.44 -19.42
N ARG A 242 9.01 -2.92 -20.07
CA ARG A 242 8.93 -4.31 -20.56
C ARG A 242 10.07 -4.62 -21.50
N ASP A 243 10.29 -3.78 -22.51
CA ASP A 243 11.31 -4.02 -23.53
C ASP A 243 12.72 -4.08 -22.90
N SER A 244 13.04 -3.19 -21.93
CA SER A 244 14.31 -3.24 -21.22
C SER A 244 14.50 -4.57 -20.44
N PHE A 245 13.40 -5.13 -19.90
CA PHE A 245 13.43 -6.41 -19.21
C PHE A 245 13.54 -7.58 -20.18
N GLU A 246 12.75 -7.63 -21.24
CA GLU A 246 12.76 -8.69 -22.24
C GLU A 246 14.11 -8.77 -23.00
N PHE A 247 14.79 -7.64 -23.21
CA PHE A 247 16.12 -7.59 -23.83
C PHE A 247 17.29 -7.67 -22.83
N GLY A 248 17.02 -7.98 -21.56
CA GLY A 248 18.05 -8.24 -20.54
C GLY A 248 18.82 -7.01 -20.06
N GLN A 249 18.35 -5.78 -20.35
CA GLN A 249 18.93 -4.55 -19.80
C GLN A 249 18.52 -4.33 -18.35
N THR A 250 17.38 -4.84 -17.97
CA THR A 250 16.81 -4.83 -16.61
C THR A 250 16.62 -6.24 -16.12
N SER A 251 17.07 -6.53 -14.91
CA SER A 251 17.05 -7.88 -14.32
C SER A 251 15.81 -8.13 -13.47
N LEU A 252 15.17 -7.07 -12.95
CA LEU A 252 13.97 -7.13 -12.13
C LEU A 252 13.05 -5.95 -12.44
N VAL A 253 11.75 -6.22 -12.47
CA VAL A 253 10.70 -5.21 -12.60
C VAL A 253 9.60 -5.46 -11.58
N CYS A 254 9.02 -4.37 -11.05
CA CYS A 254 7.80 -4.38 -10.26
C CYS A 254 6.70 -3.69 -11.07
N ALA A 255 5.56 -4.36 -11.25
CA ALA A 255 4.49 -3.87 -12.11
C ALA A 255 3.10 -4.17 -11.54
N ASP A 256 2.16 -3.23 -11.72
CA ASP A 256 0.73 -3.50 -11.54
C ASP A 256 0.17 -4.09 -12.84
N LEU A 257 0.09 -5.42 -12.92
CA LEU A 257 -0.51 -6.12 -14.06
C LEU A 257 -2.04 -5.96 -14.14
N ASN A 258 -2.63 -5.30 -13.16
CA ASN A 258 -4.04 -4.95 -13.11
C ASN A 258 -4.33 -3.51 -13.55
N SER A 259 -3.29 -2.72 -13.80
CA SER A 259 -3.42 -1.36 -14.31
C SER A 259 -4.03 -1.35 -15.73
N PRO A 260 -4.85 -0.34 -16.09
CA PRO A 260 -5.32 -0.14 -17.46
C PRO A 260 -4.19 -0.02 -18.49
N THR A 261 -3.01 0.42 -18.07
CA THR A 261 -1.81 0.57 -18.92
C THR A 261 -0.86 -0.63 -18.86
N ALA A 262 -1.28 -1.73 -18.20
CA ALA A 262 -0.46 -2.93 -18.09
C ALA A 262 -0.09 -3.52 -19.45
N VAL A 263 1.16 -3.95 -19.58
CA VAL A 263 1.68 -4.62 -20.78
C VAL A 263 2.00 -6.07 -20.46
N GLY A 264 1.82 -6.96 -21.44
CA GLY A 264 2.20 -8.36 -21.29
C GLY A 264 3.69 -8.57 -21.49
N TYR A 265 4.27 -9.51 -20.73
CA TYR A 265 5.66 -9.94 -20.81
C TYR A 265 5.73 -11.29 -21.55
N ARG A 266 6.72 -11.49 -22.42
CA ARG A 266 6.85 -12.67 -23.30
C ARG A 266 8.12 -13.47 -23.06
N CYS A 267 9.09 -12.93 -22.30
CA CYS A 267 10.29 -13.65 -21.90
C CYS A 267 10.03 -14.63 -20.76
N ASP A 268 10.99 -15.49 -20.48
CA ASP A 268 10.95 -16.38 -19.33
C ASP A 268 11.45 -15.65 -18.08
N PHE A 269 10.71 -15.73 -16.96
CA PHE A 269 11.00 -15.04 -15.72
C PHE A 269 10.55 -15.83 -14.49
N GLU A 270 11.11 -15.48 -13.36
CA GLU A 270 10.61 -15.85 -12.03
C GLU A 270 9.62 -14.79 -11.54
N LEU A 271 8.61 -15.22 -10.80
CA LEU A 271 7.49 -14.36 -10.41
C LEU A 271 7.21 -14.46 -8.92
N TRP A 272 7.09 -13.33 -8.28
CA TRP A 272 6.62 -13.19 -6.89
C TRP A 272 5.44 -12.23 -6.81
N ASP A 273 4.58 -12.49 -5.84
CA ASP A 273 3.44 -11.64 -5.50
C ASP A 273 3.85 -10.65 -4.41
N SER A 274 3.56 -9.37 -4.60
CA SER A 274 3.79 -8.31 -3.61
C SER A 274 2.44 -7.78 -3.13
N PRO A 275 2.05 -8.03 -1.87
CA PRO A 275 0.75 -7.64 -1.37
C PRO A 275 0.61 -6.12 -1.30
N THR A 276 -0.63 -5.64 -1.48
CA THR A 276 -0.98 -4.23 -1.32
C THR A 276 -2.16 -4.06 -0.35
N THR A 277 -2.39 -2.84 0.11
CA THR A 277 -3.59 -2.48 0.87
C THR A 277 -4.74 -1.98 -0.01
N THR A 278 -4.66 -2.19 -1.33
CA THR A 278 -5.67 -1.72 -2.29
C THR A 278 -6.84 -2.69 -2.33
N MET A 279 -7.93 -2.32 -1.69
CA MET A 279 -9.19 -3.06 -1.64
C MET A 279 -10.11 -2.67 -2.78
N GLN A 280 -10.70 -3.65 -3.46
CA GLN A 280 -11.85 -3.48 -4.34
C GLN A 280 -13.10 -3.99 -3.63
N TYR A 281 -14.21 -3.25 -3.74
CA TYR A 281 -15.44 -3.55 -3.00
C TYR A 281 -16.69 -3.12 -3.77
N ILE A 282 -17.85 -3.72 -3.41
CA ILE A 282 -19.16 -3.21 -3.81
C ILE A 282 -19.63 -2.24 -2.72
N GLY A 283 -19.86 -0.98 -3.08
CA GLY A 283 -20.53 -0.03 -2.21
C GLY A 283 -22.03 0.01 -2.51
N PHE A 284 -22.87 0.14 -1.50
CA PHE A 284 -24.32 0.14 -1.63
C PHE A 284 -24.91 1.53 -1.35
N ASN A 285 -25.99 1.89 -2.03
CA ASN A 285 -26.84 3.00 -1.64
C ASN A 285 -27.76 2.54 -0.50
N CYS A 286 -27.44 2.94 0.73
CA CYS A 286 -28.19 2.56 1.92
C CYS A 286 -29.47 3.42 2.11
N LEU A 287 -29.66 4.46 1.30
CA LEU A 287 -30.77 5.42 1.45
C LEU A 287 -31.90 5.21 0.43
N SER A 288 -31.62 4.58 -0.73
CA SER A 288 -32.58 4.41 -1.79
C SER A 288 -32.34 3.13 -2.60
N GLY A 289 -33.35 2.70 -3.38
CA GLY A 289 -33.25 1.54 -4.24
C GLY A 289 -33.34 0.19 -3.52
N MET A 290 -32.91 -0.87 -4.19
CA MET A 290 -33.03 -2.24 -3.70
C MET A 290 -32.13 -2.52 -2.48
N PHE A 291 -31.05 -1.76 -2.32
CA PHE A 291 -30.08 -1.95 -1.24
C PHE A 291 -30.40 -1.16 0.05
N VAL A 292 -31.60 -0.59 0.19
CA VAL A 292 -32.08 -0.02 1.48
C VAL A 292 -32.26 -1.16 2.51
N ASN A 293 -32.69 -2.34 2.06
CA ASN A 293 -32.87 -3.50 2.93
C ASN A 293 -31.50 -4.04 3.38
N ARG A 294 -31.27 -4.05 4.72
CA ARG A 294 -30.03 -4.52 5.33
C ARG A 294 -29.76 -5.99 5.03
N ASP A 295 -30.77 -6.84 5.18
CA ASP A 295 -30.60 -8.28 5.06
C ASP A 295 -30.26 -8.66 3.61
N PHE A 296 -30.81 -7.91 2.65
CA PHE A 296 -30.43 -8.06 1.24
C PHE A 296 -28.98 -7.66 1.00
N ARG A 297 -28.51 -6.50 1.52
CA ARG A 297 -27.10 -6.07 1.40
C ARG A 297 -26.14 -7.10 2.01
N ALA A 298 -26.43 -7.55 3.23
CA ALA A 298 -25.65 -8.59 3.90
C ALA A 298 -25.66 -9.90 3.09
N GLY A 299 -26.82 -10.26 2.51
CA GLY A 299 -26.96 -11.45 1.66
C GLY A 299 -26.12 -11.42 0.40
N VAL A 300 -25.91 -10.24 -0.20
CA VAL A 300 -25.10 -10.11 -1.43
C VAL A 300 -23.70 -10.68 -1.27
N THR A 301 -23.09 -10.59 -0.07
CA THR A 301 -21.76 -11.15 0.17
C THR A 301 -21.69 -12.65 -0.16
N HIS A 302 -22.79 -13.38 0.05
CA HIS A 302 -22.88 -14.82 -0.20
C HIS A 302 -23.09 -15.17 -1.67
N MET A 303 -23.52 -14.22 -2.51
CA MET A 303 -23.70 -14.47 -3.94
C MET A 303 -22.42 -14.24 -4.74
N ILE A 304 -21.43 -13.56 -4.19
CA ILE A 304 -20.23 -13.20 -4.93
C ILE A 304 -19.16 -14.28 -4.81
N ASP A 305 -18.90 -15.00 -5.90
CA ASP A 305 -17.77 -15.90 -6.04
C ASP A 305 -16.48 -15.08 -6.30
N ARG A 306 -15.84 -14.67 -5.22
CA ARG A 306 -14.61 -13.87 -5.23
C ARG A 306 -13.44 -14.63 -5.84
N SER A 307 -13.39 -15.95 -5.65
CA SER A 307 -12.33 -16.81 -6.20
C SER A 307 -12.42 -16.89 -7.73
N ALA A 308 -13.64 -17.00 -8.27
CA ALA A 308 -13.86 -16.95 -9.70
C ALA A 308 -13.44 -15.58 -10.29
N ILE A 309 -13.73 -14.46 -9.60
CA ILE A 309 -13.33 -13.11 -10.02
C ILE A 309 -11.80 -12.98 -10.01
N THR A 310 -11.13 -13.33 -8.91
CA THR A 310 -9.67 -13.17 -8.79
C THR A 310 -8.92 -14.04 -9.81
N THR A 311 -9.42 -15.23 -10.11
CA THR A 311 -8.80 -16.13 -11.09
C THR A 311 -9.05 -15.67 -12.53
N SER A 312 -10.30 -15.33 -12.89
CA SER A 312 -10.66 -15.04 -14.29
C SER A 312 -10.27 -13.63 -14.72
N VAL A 313 -10.55 -12.62 -13.87
CA VAL A 313 -10.32 -11.20 -14.19
C VAL A 313 -8.88 -10.80 -13.84
N PHE A 314 -8.42 -11.14 -12.62
CA PHE A 314 -7.12 -10.69 -12.09
C PHE A 314 -5.99 -11.68 -12.32
N LYS A 315 -6.27 -12.88 -12.86
CA LYS A 315 -5.27 -13.91 -13.20
C LYS A 315 -4.33 -14.26 -12.03
N GLY A 316 -4.86 -14.22 -10.80
CA GLY A 316 -4.12 -14.51 -9.57
C GLY A 316 -3.41 -13.29 -8.94
N PHE A 317 -3.35 -12.13 -9.61
CA PHE A 317 -2.76 -10.91 -9.03
C PHE A 317 -3.74 -10.12 -8.16
N ALA A 318 -4.56 -10.85 -7.41
CA ALA A 318 -5.44 -10.34 -6.36
C ALA A 318 -5.78 -11.49 -5.42
N LYS A 319 -6.00 -11.17 -4.15
CA LYS A 319 -6.44 -12.11 -3.10
C LYS A 319 -7.92 -11.89 -2.84
N ALA A 320 -8.73 -12.94 -2.95
CA ALA A 320 -10.15 -12.89 -2.58
C ALA A 320 -10.30 -12.55 -1.09
N ALA A 321 -11.16 -11.58 -0.75
CA ALA A 321 -11.32 -11.13 0.62
C ALA A 321 -12.80 -11.01 0.99
N CYS A 322 -13.23 -11.74 2.02
CA CYS A 322 -14.57 -11.65 2.59
C CYS A 322 -14.66 -10.53 3.65
N LEU A 323 -13.54 -10.12 4.25
CA LEU A 323 -13.48 -9.06 5.25
C LEU A 323 -12.77 -7.81 4.68
N PRO A 324 -13.00 -6.62 5.25
CA PRO A 324 -12.37 -5.38 4.79
C PRO A 324 -10.91 -5.22 5.26
N CYS A 325 -10.17 -6.31 5.25
CA CYS A 325 -8.77 -6.44 5.62
C CYS A 325 -8.11 -7.41 4.65
N SER A 326 -6.82 -7.24 4.35
CA SER A 326 -6.09 -8.18 3.49
C SER A 326 -6.02 -9.57 4.11
N PRO A 327 -6.30 -10.65 3.36
CA PRO A 327 -6.11 -12.02 3.85
C PRO A 327 -4.68 -12.36 4.27
N GLU A 328 -3.70 -11.61 3.81
CA GLU A 328 -2.29 -11.78 4.20
C GLU A 328 -1.99 -11.15 5.57
N SER A 329 -2.87 -10.27 6.09
CA SER A 329 -2.66 -9.56 7.36
C SER A 329 -2.93 -10.44 8.57
N GLY A 330 -2.15 -10.25 9.64
CA GLY A 330 -2.43 -10.83 10.95
C GLY A 330 -3.76 -10.36 11.58
N LEU A 331 -4.37 -9.29 11.04
CA LEU A 331 -5.69 -8.79 11.48
C LEU A 331 -6.86 -9.50 10.78
N TYR A 332 -6.61 -10.38 9.81
CA TYR A 332 -7.65 -11.13 9.10
C TYR A 332 -8.06 -12.36 9.93
N ASP A 333 -9.33 -12.45 10.29
CA ASP A 333 -9.89 -13.59 11.01
C ASP A 333 -10.51 -14.59 10.01
N ASP A 334 -9.83 -15.71 9.79
CA ASP A 334 -10.27 -16.75 8.85
C ASP A 334 -11.59 -17.41 9.26
N ALA A 335 -11.85 -17.52 10.57
CA ALA A 335 -13.09 -18.12 11.06
C ALA A 335 -14.28 -17.18 10.82
N LEU A 336 -14.10 -15.88 11.03
CA LEU A 336 -15.09 -14.87 10.67
C LEU A 336 -15.30 -14.81 9.17
N ALA A 337 -14.23 -14.82 8.36
CA ALA A 337 -14.29 -14.79 6.91
C ALA A 337 -15.04 -16.00 6.33
N ALA A 338 -14.89 -17.18 6.94
CA ALA A 338 -15.60 -18.41 6.54
C ALA A 338 -17.13 -18.27 6.63
N ALA A 339 -17.64 -17.43 7.53
CA ALA A 339 -19.07 -17.17 7.67
C ALA A 339 -19.66 -16.33 6.50
N TYR A 340 -18.82 -15.69 5.68
CA TYR A 340 -19.24 -14.78 4.60
C TYR A 340 -18.77 -15.24 3.21
N GLN A 341 -18.46 -16.52 3.07
CA GLN A 341 -18.06 -17.11 1.79
C GLN A 341 -19.25 -17.25 0.83
N TYR A 342 -18.93 -17.63 -0.41
CA TYR A 342 -19.91 -17.91 -1.45
C TYR A 342 -20.86 -19.03 -1.03
N ASP A 343 -22.13 -18.68 -0.86
CA ASP A 343 -23.25 -19.57 -0.50
C ASP A 343 -24.55 -19.07 -1.16
N PRO A 344 -24.87 -19.52 -2.39
CA PRO A 344 -26.10 -19.12 -3.06
C PRO A 344 -27.39 -19.44 -2.30
N ALA A 345 -27.39 -20.44 -1.38
CA ALA A 345 -28.56 -20.76 -0.60
C ALA A 345 -28.84 -19.68 0.46
N ALA A 346 -27.80 -19.19 1.13
CA ALA A 346 -27.93 -18.06 2.06
C ALA A 346 -28.38 -16.78 1.35
N PHE A 347 -27.91 -16.52 0.12
CA PHE A 347 -28.41 -15.40 -0.69
C PHE A 347 -29.89 -15.56 -1.06
N ALA A 348 -30.32 -16.76 -1.47
CA ALA A 348 -31.72 -17.03 -1.80
C ALA A 348 -32.66 -16.80 -0.61
N GLU A 349 -32.24 -17.12 0.62
CA GLU A 349 -32.97 -16.82 1.87
C GLU A 349 -33.08 -15.30 2.08
N ALA A 350 -31.96 -14.56 1.94
CA ALA A 350 -31.95 -13.10 2.04
C ALA A 350 -32.87 -12.43 1.01
N MET A 351 -32.92 -12.95 -0.21
CA MET A 351 -33.83 -12.47 -1.27
C MET A 351 -35.31 -12.64 -0.89
N GLN A 352 -35.69 -13.76 -0.26
CA GLN A 352 -37.07 -13.99 0.18
C GLN A 352 -37.50 -12.99 1.25
N HIS A 353 -36.60 -12.65 2.18
CA HIS A 353 -36.87 -11.69 3.25
C HIS A 353 -36.85 -10.24 2.77
N ALA A 354 -36.07 -9.94 1.74
CA ALA A 354 -35.90 -8.57 1.23
C ALA A 354 -37.15 -8.03 0.51
N ASN A 355 -38.05 -8.90 0.02
CA ASN A 355 -39.27 -8.55 -0.68
C ASN A 355 -39.05 -7.53 -1.85
N ILE A 356 -37.99 -7.77 -2.64
CA ILE A 356 -37.65 -6.92 -3.79
C ILE A 356 -38.62 -7.21 -4.92
N SER A 357 -39.16 -6.15 -5.57
CA SER A 357 -40.02 -6.31 -6.73
C SER A 357 -39.27 -7.02 -7.87
N PRO A 358 -39.82 -8.08 -8.49
CA PRO A 358 -39.23 -8.76 -9.64
C PRO A 358 -39.03 -7.87 -10.88
N GLU A 359 -39.77 -6.76 -10.94
CA GLU A 359 -39.68 -5.75 -12.01
C GLU A 359 -38.56 -4.72 -11.76
N TYR A 360 -38.02 -4.67 -10.55
CA TYR A 360 -36.97 -3.71 -10.23
C TYR A 360 -35.65 -4.13 -10.88
N VAL A 361 -35.04 -3.19 -11.59
CA VAL A 361 -33.70 -3.36 -12.18
C VAL A 361 -32.74 -2.38 -11.49
N GLY A 362 -31.81 -2.92 -10.73
CA GLY A 362 -30.79 -2.13 -10.03
C GLY A 362 -29.69 -1.64 -10.96
N THR A 363 -29.07 -0.53 -10.61
CA THR A 363 -27.93 0.05 -11.34
C THR A 363 -26.62 -0.23 -10.61
N LEU A 364 -25.70 -0.99 -11.21
CA LEU A 364 -24.32 -1.14 -10.77
C LEU A 364 -23.42 -0.15 -11.52
N LEU A 365 -23.02 0.89 -10.83
CA LEU A 365 -22.20 1.96 -11.38
C LEU A 365 -20.71 1.57 -11.38
N VAL A 366 -20.01 1.79 -12.49
CA VAL A 366 -18.57 1.53 -12.60
C VAL A 366 -17.87 2.57 -13.48
N CYS A 367 -16.62 2.89 -13.15
CA CYS A 367 -15.76 3.76 -13.96
C CYS A 367 -15.20 2.99 -15.16
N SER A 368 -15.44 3.49 -16.38
CA SER A 368 -14.99 2.87 -17.64
C SER A 368 -13.49 2.96 -17.87
N ALA A 369 -12.77 3.82 -17.12
CA ALA A 369 -11.32 3.98 -17.26
C ALA A 369 -10.52 2.73 -16.80
N ASP A 370 -11.14 1.82 -16.04
CA ASP A 370 -10.52 0.57 -15.60
C ASP A 370 -11.25 -0.65 -16.18
N PRO A 371 -10.74 -1.29 -17.25
CA PRO A 371 -11.38 -2.43 -17.90
C PRO A 371 -11.61 -3.62 -16.96
N LYS A 372 -10.72 -3.85 -15.97
CA LYS A 372 -10.87 -4.95 -15.03
C LYS A 372 -11.99 -4.69 -14.02
N ARG A 373 -12.17 -3.45 -13.58
CA ARG A 373 -13.35 -3.07 -12.77
C ARG A 373 -14.64 -3.23 -13.57
N VAL A 374 -14.63 -2.86 -14.85
CA VAL A 374 -15.80 -3.07 -15.73
C VAL A 374 -16.10 -4.55 -15.87
N GLU A 375 -15.11 -5.39 -16.14
CA GLU A 375 -15.29 -6.85 -16.21
C GLU A 375 -15.79 -7.43 -14.87
N THR A 376 -15.23 -6.99 -13.74
CA THR A 376 -15.71 -7.36 -12.40
C THR A 376 -17.18 -6.99 -12.21
N ALA A 377 -17.60 -5.77 -12.64
CA ALA A 377 -18.98 -5.33 -12.54
C ALA A 377 -19.92 -6.22 -13.37
N HIS A 378 -19.53 -6.60 -14.60
CA HIS A 378 -20.33 -7.50 -15.42
C HIS A 378 -20.47 -8.89 -14.79
N ARG A 379 -19.39 -9.46 -14.22
CA ARG A 379 -19.45 -10.76 -13.53
C ARG A 379 -20.39 -10.71 -12.32
N ILE A 380 -20.32 -9.62 -11.53
CA ILE A 380 -21.20 -9.43 -10.38
C ILE A 380 -22.66 -9.27 -10.80
N ALA A 381 -22.92 -8.46 -11.84
CA ALA A 381 -24.26 -8.27 -12.36
C ALA A 381 -24.86 -9.59 -12.90
N GLU A 382 -24.05 -10.42 -13.56
CA GLU A 382 -24.44 -11.76 -14.02
C GLU A 382 -24.82 -12.65 -12.83
N MET A 383 -23.94 -12.78 -11.81
CA MET A 383 -24.20 -13.58 -10.60
C MET A 383 -25.50 -13.17 -9.90
N LEU A 384 -25.71 -11.86 -9.70
CA LEU A 384 -26.91 -11.35 -9.03
C LEU A 384 -28.17 -11.55 -9.87
N THR A 385 -28.11 -11.33 -11.19
CA THR A 385 -29.24 -11.47 -12.10
C THR A 385 -29.67 -12.94 -12.24
N ASP A 386 -28.72 -13.87 -12.35
CA ASP A 386 -28.99 -15.31 -12.40
C ASP A 386 -29.64 -15.81 -11.10
N ALA A 387 -29.32 -15.18 -9.97
CA ALA A 387 -29.94 -15.46 -8.68
C ALA A 387 -31.26 -14.70 -8.43
N GLY A 388 -31.78 -13.98 -9.43
CA GLY A 388 -33.08 -13.29 -9.40
C GLY A 388 -33.04 -11.83 -8.98
N ALA A 389 -31.89 -11.25 -8.65
CA ALA A 389 -31.72 -9.83 -8.39
C ALA A 389 -31.20 -9.13 -9.65
N LYS A 390 -32.13 -8.62 -10.48
CA LYS A 390 -31.76 -7.98 -11.76
C LYS A 390 -30.92 -6.74 -11.55
N VAL A 391 -29.71 -6.72 -12.12
CA VAL A 391 -28.76 -5.60 -12.02
C VAL A 391 -28.15 -5.32 -13.40
N GLU A 392 -28.19 -4.05 -13.81
CA GLU A 392 -27.55 -3.58 -15.04
C GLU A 392 -26.31 -2.75 -14.75
N VAL A 393 -25.25 -2.98 -15.55
CA VAL A 393 -23.98 -2.25 -15.40
C VAL A 393 -24.07 -0.91 -16.12
N ALA A 394 -23.86 0.17 -15.38
CA ALA A 394 -23.69 1.52 -15.89
C ALA A 394 -22.20 1.89 -15.91
N SER A 395 -21.52 1.61 -17.02
CA SER A 395 -20.12 1.97 -17.24
C SER A 395 -20.04 3.39 -17.80
N VAL A 396 -19.43 4.33 -17.03
CA VAL A 396 -19.36 5.75 -17.37
C VAL A 396 -17.93 6.27 -17.20
N ASP A 397 -17.61 7.41 -17.82
CA ASP A 397 -16.31 8.09 -17.63
C ASP A 397 -16.09 8.52 -16.18
N TYR A 398 -14.83 8.88 -15.86
CA TYR A 398 -14.43 9.19 -14.48
C TYR A 398 -15.21 10.38 -13.88
N ASP A 399 -15.42 11.45 -14.62
CA ASP A 399 -16.10 12.64 -14.10
C ASP A 399 -17.59 12.36 -13.85
N THR A 400 -18.24 11.65 -14.76
CA THR A 400 -19.62 11.17 -14.61
C THR A 400 -19.74 10.18 -13.44
N TYR A 401 -18.77 9.27 -13.29
CA TYR A 401 -18.73 8.34 -12.16
C TYR A 401 -18.66 9.08 -10.83
N GLN A 402 -17.72 10.02 -10.69
CA GLN A 402 -17.58 10.84 -9.48
C GLN A 402 -18.83 11.70 -9.18
N TYR A 403 -19.43 12.29 -10.20
CA TYR A 403 -20.67 13.05 -10.05
C TYR A 403 -21.80 12.17 -9.55
N ARG A 404 -22.04 11.00 -10.18
CA ARG A 404 -23.11 10.08 -9.81
C ARG A 404 -22.92 9.50 -8.41
N LEU A 405 -21.70 9.19 -8.00
CA LEU A 405 -21.38 8.76 -6.63
C LEU A 405 -21.80 9.83 -5.61
N ARG A 406 -21.38 11.08 -5.81
CA ARG A 406 -21.71 12.19 -4.89
C ARG A 406 -23.19 12.54 -4.90
N ALA A 407 -23.88 12.34 -6.02
CA ALA A 407 -25.30 12.59 -6.16
C ALA A 407 -26.18 11.42 -5.70
N GLY A 408 -25.60 10.29 -5.29
CA GLY A 408 -26.35 9.07 -4.91
C GLY A 408 -27.13 8.44 -6.06
N GLN A 409 -26.68 8.62 -7.31
CA GLN A 409 -27.35 8.14 -8.53
C GLN A 409 -26.87 6.74 -8.92
N PHE A 410 -27.04 5.80 -8.02
CA PHE A 410 -26.69 4.37 -8.18
C PHE A 410 -27.51 3.55 -7.19
N ASP A 411 -27.66 2.27 -7.42
CA ASP A 411 -28.08 1.30 -6.40
C ASP A 411 -26.87 0.68 -5.70
N CYS A 412 -25.86 0.28 -6.49
CA CYS A 412 -24.55 -0.11 -6.00
C CYS A 412 -23.44 0.36 -6.95
N PHE A 413 -22.19 0.30 -6.52
CA PHE A 413 -21.05 0.68 -7.35
C PHE A 413 -19.82 -0.18 -7.04
N ILE A 414 -18.89 -0.31 -7.99
CA ILE A 414 -17.58 -0.89 -7.75
C ILE A 414 -16.63 0.23 -7.33
N GLY A 415 -16.22 0.18 -6.06
CA GLY A 415 -15.21 1.07 -5.48
C GLY A 415 -13.83 0.40 -5.41
N GLU A 416 -12.79 1.22 -5.39
CA GLU A 416 -11.42 0.82 -5.11
C GLU A 416 -10.76 1.88 -4.24
N THR A 417 -10.09 1.44 -3.19
CA THR A 417 -9.39 2.34 -2.27
C THR A 417 -8.12 1.69 -1.74
N ARG A 418 -7.08 2.50 -1.54
CA ARG A 418 -5.89 2.10 -0.79
C ARG A 418 -6.11 2.44 0.68
N LEU A 419 -6.19 1.43 1.52
CA LEU A 419 -6.30 1.59 2.97
C LEU A 419 -4.91 1.83 3.59
N SER A 420 -4.87 2.24 4.87
CA SER A 420 -3.66 2.15 5.67
C SER A 420 -3.29 0.69 5.94
N ALA A 421 -2.07 0.43 6.40
CA ALA A 421 -1.65 -0.92 6.78
C ALA A 421 -2.41 -1.48 8.01
N SER A 422 -3.07 -0.60 8.78
CA SER A 422 -3.99 -0.98 9.87
C SER A 422 -5.43 -1.21 9.42
N PHE A 423 -5.73 -1.06 8.14
CA PHE A 423 -7.07 -1.21 7.55
C PHE A 423 -8.13 -0.33 8.23
N ASP A 424 -7.79 0.93 8.53
CA ASP A 424 -8.73 1.92 9.09
C ASP A 424 -9.91 2.16 8.14
N LEU A 425 -11.12 1.90 8.62
CA LEU A 425 -12.38 2.04 7.87
C LEU A 425 -13.13 3.34 8.19
N SER A 426 -12.57 4.24 8.98
CA SER A 426 -13.26 5.44 9.47
C SER A 426 -13.85 6.30 8.36
N GLU A 427 -13.19 6.38 7.18
CA GLU A 427 -13.65 7.18 6.04
C GLU A 427 -14.95 6.66 5.40
N PHE A 428 -15.32 5.39 5.62
CA PHE A 428 -16.61 4.85 5.20
C PHE A 428 -17.78 5.33 6.07
N PHE A 429 -17.52 5.73 7.32
CA PHE A 429 -18.54 6.02 8.32
C PHE A 429 -18.57 7.47 8.78
N LYS A 430 -17.51 8.27 8.56
CA LYS A 430 -17.50 9.69 8.88
C LYS A 430 -18.57 10.43 8.09
N PRO A 431 -19.29 11.40 8.72
CA PRO A 431 -20.09 12.33 7.95
C PRO A 431 -19.23 13.03 6.89
N TYR A 432 -19.64 12.91 5.62
CA TYR A 432 -18.87 13.43 4.46
C TYR A 432 -17.48 12.80 4.30
N GLY A 433 -17.25 11.61 4.87
CA GLY A 433 -16.03 10.83 4.67
C GLY A 433 -15.76 10.56 3.20
N ALA A 434 -14.48 10.49 2.82
CA ALA A 434 -14.07 10.34 1.42
C ALA A 434 -14.60 9.06 0.74
N LEU A 435 -14.98 8.05 1.53
CA LEU A 435 -15.50 6.76 1.06
C LEU A 435 -17.00 6.55 1.38
N ASN A 436 -17.65 7.51 2.05
CA ASN A 436 -19.05 7.42 2.46
C ASN A 436 -20.02 7.86 1.34
N PHE A 437 -20.01 7.17 0.22
CA PHE A 437 -20.94 7.41 -0.89
C PHE A 437 -22.31 6.77 -0.68
N GLY A 438 -22.40 5.74 0.17
CA GLY A 438 -23.63 5.01 0.47
C GLY A 438 -24.60 5.73 1.42
N GLY A 439 -24.23 6.90 1.94
CA GLY A 439 -25.03 7.66 2.88
C GLY A 439 -25.12 7.02 4.27
N ILE A 440 -24.08 6.31 4.68
CA ILE A 440 -24.03 5.62 5.97
C ILE A 440 -23.95 6.66 7.09
N GLN A 441 -24.87 6.56 8.06
CA GLN A 441 -24.89 7.41 9.25
C GLN A 441 -24.93 6.51 10.50
N SER A 442 -23.77 6.18 11.02
CA SER A 442 -23.64 5.29 12.18
C SER A 442 -22.54 5.74 13.12
N GLY A 443 -22.91 6.38 14.23
CA GLY A 443 -21.99 6.71 15.32
C GLY A 443 -21.35 5.45 15.93
N ALA A 444 -22.11 4.38 16.06
CA ALA A 444 -21.62 3.11 16.59
C ALA A 444 -20.48 2.51 15.73
N MET A 445 -20.54 2.65 14.40
CA MET A 445 -19.45 2.20 13.53
C MET A 445 -18.19 3.05 13.70
N LEU A 446 -18.34 4.37 13.94
CA LEU A 446 -17.19 5.23 14.24
C LEU A 446 -16.56 4.88 15.59
N GLU A 447 -17.36 4.52 16.58
CA GLU A 447 -16.87 4.02 17.88
C GLU A 447 -16.12 2.70 17.72
N LEU A 448 -16.63 1.75 16.90
CA LEU A 448 -15.94 0.50 16.59
C LEU A 448 -14.63 0.74 15.81
N CYS A 449 -14.60 1.68 14.86
CA CYS A 449 -13.36 2.07 14.19
C CYS A 449 -12.34 2.65 15.18
N ALA A 450 -12.79 3.52 16.09
CA ALA A 450 -11.91 4.08 17.12
C ALA A 450 -11.37 2.99 18.07
N ALA A 451 -12.24 2.09 18.54
CA ALA A 451 -11.86 0.97 19.40
C ALA A 451 -10.87 0.01 18.73
N ALA A 452 -11.03 -0.27 17.42
CA ALA A 452 -10.12 -1.12 16.66
C ALA A 452 -8.74 -0.47 16.46
N LEU A 453 -8.66 0.85 16.38
CA LEU A 453 -7.40 1.58 16.30
C LEU A 453 -6.71 1.71 17.67
N GLU A 454 -7.49 1.82 18.73
CA GLU A 454 -6.98 1.85 20.12
C GLU A 454 -6.45 0.47 20.54
N ASN A 455 -7.12 -0.61 20.11
CA ASN A 455 -6.72 -1.99 20.38
C ASN A 455 -7.12 -2.88 19.19
N SER A 456 -6.13 -3.44 18.53
CA SER A 456 -6.31 -4.29 17.34
C SER A 456 -7.15 -5.56 17.60
N GLY A 457 -7.24 -6.02 18.83
CA GLY A 457 -8.16 -7.11 19.22
C GLY A 457 -9.63 -6.80 18.96
N ASN A 458 -10.01 -5.52 18.84
CA ASN A 458 -11.38 -5.10 18.52
C ASN A 458 -11.69 -5.13 17.00
N CYS A 459 -10.71 -5.42 16.12
CA CYS A 459 -10.94 -5.55 14.69
C CYS A 459 -11.98 -6.61 14.35
N TYR A 460 -12.05 -7.70 15.11
CA TYR A 460 -13.08 -8.73 14.95
C TYR A 460 -14.50 -8.15 15.03
N ASP A 461 -14.78 -7.37 16.08
CA ASP A 461 -16.11 -6.77 16.26
C ASP A 461 -16.42 -5.74 15.19
N LEU A 462 -15.45 -4.94 14.78
CA LEU A 462 -15.59 -3.99 13.67
C LEU A 462 -15.95 -4.72 12.38
N TYR A 463 -15.17 -5.73 11.97
CA TYR A 463 -15.37 -6.45 10.72
C TYR A 463 -16.68 -7.23 10.73
N ARG A 464 -17.01 -7.91 11.82
CA ARG A 464 -18.29 -8.58 12.00
C ARG A 464 -19.46 -7.61 11.79
N ASN A 465 -19.45 -6.44 12.43
CA ASN A 465 -20.50 -5.45 12.28
C ASN A 465 -20.60 -4.90 10.85
N VAL A 466 -19.48 -4.65 10.16
CA VAL A 466 -19.47 -4.24 8.76
C VAL A 466 -20.22 -5.26 7.91
N MET A 467 -19.91 -6.54 8.11
CA MET A 467 -20.49 -7.64 7.31
C MET A 467 -21.96 -7.89 7.66
N GLU A 468 -22.35 -7.92 8.93
CA GLU A 468 -23.72 -8.10 9.38
C GLU A 468 -24.65 -6.96 8.93
N GLN A 469 -24.15 -5.73 8.87
CA GLN A 469 -24.93 -4.58 8.41
C GLN A 469 -24.91 -4.44 6.88
N GLY A 470 -23.98 -5.09 6.20
CA GLY A 470 -23.83 -5.03 4.75
C GLY A 470 -23.62 -3.61 4.25
N TYR A 471 -22.80 -2.81 4.93
CA TYR A 471 -22.56 -1.43 4.51
C TYR A 471 -21.83 -1.35 3.18
N PHE A 472 -20.93 -2.27 2.94
CA PHE A 472 -20.26 -2.55 1.67
C PHE A 472 -19.81 -4.01 1.66
N CYS A 473 -19.53 -4.56 0.49
CA CYS A 473 -19.09 -5.94 0.31
C CYS A 473 -17.65 -5.95 -0.18
N PRO A 474 -16.65 -6.32 0.65
CA PRO A 474 -15.28 -6.53 0.18
C PRO A 474 -15.23 -7.61 -0.90
N LEU A 475 -14.39 -7.42 -1.91
CA LEU A 475 -14.19 -8.36 -3.01
C LEU A 475 -12.81 -9.00 -2.98
N LEU A 476 -11.79 -8.16 -2.97
CA LEU A 476 -10.40 -8.58 -3.10
C LEU A 476 -9.43 -7.48 -2.66
N PHE A 477 -8.19 -7.89 -2.43
CA PHE A 477 -7.03 -7.00 -2.34
C PHE A 477 -6.10 -7.25 -3.53
N LYS A 478 -5.67 -6.17 -4.20
CA LYS A 478 -4.77 -6.25 -5.35
C LYS A 478 -3.34 -6.55 -4.91
N SER A 479 -2.59 -7.21 -5.78
CA SER A 479 -1.15 -7.43 -5.61
C SER A 479 -0.39 -6.87 -6.81
N TYR A 480 0.88 -6.52 -6.59
CA TYR A 480 1.81 -6.23 -7.66
C TYR A 480 2.59 -7.49 -8.05
N ALA A 481 3.01 -7.56 -9.30
CA ALA A 481 3.91 -8.59 -9.79
C ALA A 481 5.36 -8.12 -9.67
N VAL A 482 6.21 -8.89 -9.02
CA VAL A 482 7.65 -8.74 -9.05
C VAL A 482 8.21 -9.83 -9.93
N MET A 483 8.79 -9.44 -11.06
CA MET A 483 9.33 -10.35 -12.06
C MET A 483 10.83 -10.17 -12.15
N ALA A 484 11.59 -11.28 -12.15
CA ALA A 484 13.04 -11.26 -12.34
C ALA A 484 13.47 -12.24 -13.42
N ASN A 485 14.49 -11.90 -14.19
CA ASN A 485 15.11 -12.83 -15.12
C ASN A 485 15.65 -14.03 -14.35
N ARG A 486 15.47 -15.24 -14.88
CA ARG A 486 15.88 -16.47 -14.19
C ARG A 486 17.32 -16.43 -13.75
N GLY A 487 17.56 -16.81 -12.50
CA GLY A 487 18.88 -16.86 -11.87
C GLY A 487 19.51 -15.50 -11.57
N SER A 488 18.82 -14.37 -11.83
CA SER A 488 19.34 -13.04 -11.47
C SER A 488 19.23 -12.73 -9.98
N ILE A 489 18.33 -13.40 -9.28
CA ILE A 489 18.15 -13.30 -7.83
C ILE A 489 17.76 -14.67 -7.27
N ARG A 490 18.31 -15.06 -6.10
CA ARG A 490 18.10 -16.40 -5.55
C ARG A 490 16.74 -16.57 -4.89
N SER A 491 16.28 -15.56 -4.18
CA SER A 491 14.97 -15.54 -3.54
C SER A 491 14.56 -14.12 -3.24
N LEU A 492 13.24 -13.86 -3.27
CA LEU A 492 12.62 -12.61 -2.84
C LEU A 492 11.46 -12.94 -1.92
N GLN A 493 11.22 -12.06 -0.97
CA GLN A 493 10.01 -12.01 -0.15
C GLN A 493 9.43 -10.59 -0.24
N PRO A 494 8.86 -10.20 -1.40
CA PRO A 494 8.34 -8.85 -1.56
C PRO A 494 7.27 -8.57 -0.52
N ALA A 495 7.36 -7.42 0.11
CA ALA A 495 6.42 -6.92 1.09
C ALA A 495 5.79 -5.63 0.59
N VAL A 496 4.91 -5.05 1.39
CA VAL A 496 4.24 -3.79 1.04
C VAL A 496 5.28 -2.70 0.79
N ASP A 497 5.26 -2.11 -0.41
CA ASP A 497 6.16 -1.03 -0.86
C ASP A 497 7.67 -1.37 -0.81
N ASN A 498 8.07 -2.60 -0.44
CA ASN A 498 9.46 -3.04 -0.39
C ASN A 498 9.67 -4.36 -1.14
N VAL A 499 10.18 -4.26 -2.36
CA VAL A 499 10.48 -5.43 -3.21
C VAL A 499 11.62 -6.27 -2.65
N PHE A 500 12.60 -5.63 -2.02
CA PHE A 500 13.80 -6.27 -1.44
C PHE A 500 13.70 -6.42 0.07
N HIS A 501 12.50 -6.73 0.57
CA HIS A 501 12.32 -7.01 2.00
C HIS A 501 13.26 -8.15 2.44
N LEU A 502 13.95 -7.93 3.55
CA LEU A 502 14.81 -8.92 4.21
C LEU A 502 14.13 -9.34 5.50
N SER A 503 13.58 -10.56 5.50
CA SER A 503 13.04 -11.16 6.74
C SER A 503 14.13 -11.38 7.77
N GLY A 504 13.77 -11.39 9.06
CA GLY A 504 14.70 -11.54 10.18
C GLY A 504 15.40 -10.23 10.54
N GLY A 505 14.66 -9.13 10.51
CA GLY A 505 15.08 -7.82 10.99
C GLY A 505 15.58 -7.83 12.43
N ARG A 506 16.02 -6.66 12.90
CA ARG A 506 16.45 -6.49 14.30
C ARG A 506 15.32 -6.87 15.26
N THR A 507 15.69 -7.40 16.42
CA THR A 507 14.78 -7.47 17.57
C THR A 507 14.85 -6.11 18.27
N LEU A 508 13.70 -5.60 18.71
CA LEU A 508 13.67 -4.43 19.58
C LEU A 508 14.46 -4.72 20.86
N SER A 509 15.29 -3.77 21.27
CA SER A 509 15.91 -3.76 22.59
C SER A 509 14.83 -3.60 23.68
N ASP A 510 15.15 -3.92 24.92
CA ASP A 510 14.26 -3.62 26.04
C ASP A 510 13.87 -2.14 26.01
N ALA A 511 12.60 -1.86 26.33
CA ALA A 511 12.03 -0.51 26.21
C ALA A 511 12.93 0.53 26.86
N GLY A 512 13.27 1.56 26.10
CA GLY A 512 14.01 2.73 26.58
C GLY A 512 13.23 3.53 27.64
N ALA A 513 13.65 4.77 27.89
CA ALA A 513 12.98 5.65 28.85
C ALA A 513 11.48 5.83 28.51
N SER A 514 10.61 5.79 29.53
CA SER A 514 9.18 6.06 29.34
C SER A 514 8.93 7.53 29.01
N TYR A 515 7.79 7.82 28.38
CA TYR A 515 7.36 9.18 28.06
C TYR A 515 7.33 10.06 29.33
N GLU A 516 6.81 9.53 30.44
CA GLU A 516 6.70 10.21 31.73
C GLU A 516 8.10 10.56 32.27
N ALA A 517 9.06 9.64 32.17
CA ALA A 517 10.44 9.88 32.61
C ALA A 517 11.15 10.98 31.78
N LEU A 518 10.83 11.08 30.47
CA LEU A 518 11.42 12.07 29.57
C LEU A 518 10.76 13.45 29.68
N THR A 519 9.51 13.53 30.14
CA THR A 519 8.73 14.76 30.25
C THR A 519 8.60 15.27 31.68
N ALA A 520 9.03 14.49 32.70
CA ALA A 520 9.07 14.92 34.10
C ALA A 520 9.87 16.22 34.23
N GLU A 521 9.28 17.21 34.89
CA GLU A 521 10.03 18.42 35.28
C GLU A 521 11.21 18.04 36.19
N PRO A 522 12.38 18.71 36.07
CA PRO A 522 13.49 18.45 36.96
C PRO A 522 13.01 18.72 38.38
N THR A 523 12.99 17.70 39.22
CA THR A 523 12.78 17.88 40.65
C THR A 523 13.90 18.79 41.17
N GLU A 524 13.54 19.98 41.68
CA GLU A 524 14.49 20.87 42.36
C GLU A 524 15.21 20.05 43.43
N PRO A 525 16.57 20.13 43.52
CA PRO A 525 17.30 19.47 44.58
C PRO A 525 16.78 20.00 45.90
N ALA A 526 16.34 19.13 46.79
CA ALA A 526 15.89 19.48 48.14
C ALA A 526 16.95 20.36 48.79
N GLU A 527 16.58 21.59 49.13
CA GLU A 527 17.44 22.50 49.90
C GLU A 527 17.88 21.77 51.19
N THR A 528 19.15 21.42 51.30
CA THR A 528 19.71 20.93 52.54
C THR A 528 19.72 22.09 53.52
N SER A 529 18.81 22.08 54.48
CA SER A 529 18.79 23.00 55.59
C SER A 529 20.14 22.94 56.32
N PRO A 530 20.82 24.06 56.57
CA PRO A 530 22.07 24.05 57.34
C PRO A 530 21.76 23.70 58.81
N ASP A 531 22.41 22.63 59.26
CA ASP A 531 22.34 22.11 60.61
C ASP A 531 22.79 23.18 61.62
N ALA A 532 21.86 23.69 62.42
CA ALA A 532 22.12 24.63 63.50
C ALA A 532 22.55 23.87 64.74
N SER A 533 23.81 23.51 64.79
CA SER A 533 24.49 23.06 66.07
C SER A 533 25.56 24.05 66.51
N ALA A 534 25.15 25.15 67.16
CA ALA A 534 26.00 25.97 67.94
C ALA A 534 25.88 25.60 69.43
N GLY A 535 26.73 24.73 69.87
CA GLY A 535 26.89 24.45 71.30
C GLY A 535 27.38 25.65 72.06
N THR A 536 26.64 26.07 73.07
CA THR A 536 27.00 27.04 74.07
C THR A 536 27.74 26.30 75.19
N GLN A 537 29.03 26.61 75.43
CA GLN A 537 29.63 26.41 76.69
C GLN A 537 29.98 27.80 77.24
N ALA A 538 29.51 28.09 78.40
CA ALA A 538 30.00 29.18 79.30
C ALA A 538 30.58 28.54 80.56
N PRO A 539 31.52 29.26 81.26
CA PRO A 539 32.28 28.75 82.37
C PRO A 539 31.48 28.52 83.62
#